data_69de04b2fff8925f5a17deb7ff72f39e
#
_entry.id   69de04b2fff8925f5a17deb7ff72f39e
#
_cell.length_a   1.000
_cell.length_b   1.000
_cell.length_c   1.000
_cell.angle_alpha   90.00
_cell.angle_beta   90.00
_cell.angle_gamma   90.00
#
_symmetry.space_group_name_H-M   'P 1'
#
loop_
_entity.id
_entity.type
_entity.pdbx_description
1 polymer ?
#
loop_
_entity_poly.entity_id
_entity_poly.type
_entity_poly.pdbx_seq_one_letter_code
_entity_poly.pdbx_strand_id
1 'polypeptide(L)'
;MEYIPRMDEFSYLSVLISVILGLAVTQILKGFRGILLSRTRILIYWPVIAWAVLLLLVCVQSWWAMFELRHYQPWTFAAFAVVLLQTILTYMLAGLVFPDLFGEGIVDLRESFYAHRVWFFALGFFVILVSIGKGVVLYGELPHPTDLAFHVFFGTIFLIGALTRREWCHKALVVLGMASFILYIVIVFARLH
;
A
#
# COMPACT_ATOMS: atom_id res chain seq x y z
N MET A 1 33.03 17.46 27.10
CA MET A 1 32.79 16.22 26.35
C MET A 1 31.46 16.40 25.65
N GLU A 2 31.49 16.75 24.40
CA GLU A 2 30.28 17.06 23.60
C GLU A 2 29.57 15.74 23.32
N TYR A 3 28.30 15.61 23.75
CA TYR A 3 27.47 14.44 23.52
C TYR A 3 27.07 14.48 22.03
N ILE A 4 27.79 13.80 21.17
CA ILE A 4 27.36 13.55 19.79
C ILE A 4 26.25 12.50 19.88
N PRO A 5 24.98 12.84 19.61
CA PRO A 5 23.90 11.85 19.59
C PRO A 5 24.22 10.85 18.47
N ARG A 6 24.55 9.62 18.83
CA ARG A 6 24.62 8.54 17.83
C ARG A 6 23.22 8.37 17.29
N MET A 7 23.06 8.55 15.97
CA MET A 7 21.84 8.12 15.28
C MET A 7 21.65 6.65 15.59
N ASP A 8 20.49 6.30 16.13
CA ASP A 8 20.17 4.90 16.35
C ASP A 8 19.94 4.19 15.00
N GLU A 9 20.04 2.87 14.99
CA GLU A 9 19.92 2.05 13.77
C GLU A 9 18.58 2.29 13.08
N PHE A 10 17.50 2.41 13.84
CA PHE A 10 16.17 2.70 13.33
C PHE A 10 16.11 4.05 12.62
N SER A 11 16.65 5.11 13.20
CA SER A 11 16.66 6.45 12.59
C SER A 11 17.38 6.46 11.25
N TYR A 12 18.49 5.72 11.14
CA TYR A 12 19.21 5.59 9.86
C TYR A 12 18.38 4.83 8.80
N LEU A 13 17.81 3.67 9.18
CA LEU A 13 17.07 2.81 8.26
C LEU A 13 15.72 3.42 7.84
N SER A 14 15.06 4.13 8.75
CA SER A 14 13.75 4.76 8.50
C SER A 14 13.80 5.86 7.45
N VAL A 15 14.96 6.53 7.26
CA VAL A 15 15.12 7.56 6.21
C VAL A 15 14.88 6.97 4.82
N LEU A 16 15.52 5.86 4.47
CA LEU A 16 15.36 5.23 3.15
C LEU A 16 13.92 4.77 2.93
N ILE A 17 13.31 4.14 3.94
CA ILE A 17 11.94 3.65 3.86
C ILE A 17 10.96 4.82 3.69
N SER A 18 11.15 5.91 4.45
CA SER A 18 10.32 7.12 4.35
C SER A 18 10.41 7.78 2.97
N VAL A 19 11.59 7.82 2.36
CA VAL A 19 11.78 8.34 1.01
C VAL A 19 10.96 7.53 -0.01
N ILE A 20 11.06 6.20 0.01
CA ILE A 20 10.33 5.33 -0.93
C ILE A 20 8.83 5.44 -0.71
N LEU A 21 8.37 5.50 0.54
CA LEU A 21 6.96 5.67 0.86
C LEU A 21 6.44 7.05 0.41
N GLY A 22 7.24 8.11 0.57
CA GLY A 22 6.93 9.44 0.05
C GLY A 22 6.82 9.46 -1.48
N LEU A 23 7.65 8.68 -2.18
CA LEU A 23 7.53 8.50 -3.63
C LEU A 23 6.24 7.75 -4.01
N ALA A 24 5.80 6.75 -3.23
CA ALA A 24 4.53 6.07 -3.44
C ALA A 24 3.34 7.04 -3.32
N VAL A 25 3.32 7.86 -2.27
CA VAL A 25 2.33 8.93 -2.08
C VAL A 25 2.37 9.91 -3.26
N THR A 26 3.54 10.32 -3.70
CA THR A 26 3.74 11.23 -4.83
C THR A 26 3.14 10.67 -6.13
N GLN A 27 3.29 9.37 -6.41
CA GLN A 27 2.69 8.73 -7.59
C GLN A 27 1.15 8.82 -7.56
N ILE A 28 0.54 8.56 -6.42
CA ILE A 28 -0.92 8.64 -6.26
C ILE A 28 -1.40 10.10 -6.42
N LEU A 29 -0.75 11.04 -5.75
CA LEU A 29 -1.10 12.47 -5.83
C LEU A 29 -0.89 13.04 -7.24
N LYS A 30 0.16 12.59 -7.97
CA LYS A 30 0.37 12.93 -9.38
C LYS A 30 -0.81 12.48 -10.25
N GLY A 31 -1.36 11.28 -10.00
CA GLY A 31 -2.56 10.80 -10.69
C GLY A 31 -3.79 11.66 -10.39
N PHE A 32 -4.07 11.99 -9.14
CA PHE A 32 -5.16 12.91 -8.79
C PHE A 32 -5.00 14.30 -9.43
N ARG A 33 -3.77 14.85 -9.39
CA ARG A 33 -3.46 16.11 -10.08
C ARG A 33 -3.74 16.02 -11.58
N GLY A 34 -3.36 14.91 -12.21
CA GLY A 34 -3.62 14.67 -13.64
C GLY A 34 -5.11 14.70 -13.96
N ILE A 35 -5.94 14.03 -13.15
CA ILE A 35 -7.40 14.04 -13.31
C ILE A 35 -7.96 15.47 -13.16
N LEU A 36 -7.50 16.23 -12.18
CA LEU A 36 -7.99 17.60 -11.95
C LEU A 36 -7.64 18.55 -13.10
N LEU A 37 -6.44 18.41 -13.68
CA LEU A 37 -5.96 19.28 -14.76
C LEU A 37 -6.50 18.90 -16.13
N SER A 38 -6.83 17.63 -16.36
CA SER A 38 -7.19 17.08 -17.68
C SER A 38 -8.63 16.57 -17.75
N ARG A 39 -9.57 17.20 -17.03
CA ARG A 39 -10.97 16.76 -16.88
C ARG A 39 -11.69 16.44 -18.19
N THR A 40 -11.42 17.16 -19.26
CA THR A 40 -12.07 16.99 -20.56
C THR A 40 -11.54 15.82 -21.38
N ARG A 41 -10.41 15.25 -20.94
CA ARG A 41 -9.70 14.17 -21.65
C ARG A 41 -9.70 12.84 -20.90
N ILE A 42 -10.32 12.77 -19.72
CA ILE A 42 -10.30 11.58 -18.87
C ILE A 42 -11.72 11.06 -18.66
N LEU A 43 -11.94 9.82 -19.08
CA LEU A 43 -13.15 9.07 -18.74
C LEU A 43 -12.95 8.44 -17.35
N ILE A 44 -13.66 8.99 -16.37
CA ILE A 44 -13.51 8.59 -14.95
C ILE A 44 -14.15 7.23 -14.72
N TYR A 45 -13.42 6.35 -14.05
CA TYR A 45 -13.90 5.09 -13.53
C TYR A 45 -13.71 5.07 -12.00
N TRP A 46 -14.80 5.29 -11.25
CA TRP A 46 -14.75 5.50 -9.81
C TRP A 46 -14.01 4.41 -9.00
N PRO A 47 -14.02 3.08 -9.39
CA PRO A 47 -13.25 2.09 -8.64
C PRO A 47 -11.75 2.35 -8.62
N VAL A 48 -11.19 2.92 -9.70
CA VAL A 48 -9.77 3.34 -9.74
C VAL A 48 -9.50 4.44 -8.71
N ILE A 49 -10.41 5.42 -8.63
CA ILE A 49 -10.29 6.51 -7.65
C ILE A 49 -10.35 5.95 -6.22
N ALA A 50 -11.28 5.03 -5.97
CA ALA A 50 -11.43 4.41 -4.65
C ALA A 50 -10.19 3.57 -4.27
N TRP A 51 -9.62 2.78 -5.20
CA TRP A 51 -8.36 2.08 -4.98
C TRP A 51 -7.19 3.04 -4.71
N ALA A 52 -7.12 4.17 -5.43
CA ALA A 52 -6.09 5.18 -5.19
C ALA A 52 -6.20 5.80 -3.79
N VAL A 53 -7.43 6.12 -3.35
CA VAL A 53 -7.67 6.61 -1.97
C VAL A 53 -7.29 5.54 -0.94
N LEU A 54 -7.68 4.28 -1.16
CA LEU A 54 -7.31 3.18 -0.27
C LEU A 54 -5.79 3.03 -0.16
N LEU A 55 -5.07 3.05 -1.29
CA LEU A 55 -3.60 2.97 -1.30
C LEU A 55 -2.94 4.16 -0.61
N LEU A 56 -3.51 5.36 -0.75
CA LEU A 56 -3.03 6.53 -0.02
C LEU A 56 -3.15 6.32 1.49
N LEU A 57 -4.29 5.80 1.95
CA LEU A 57 -4.51 5.46 3.36
C LEU A 57 -3.56 4.36 3.83
N VAL A 58 -3.31 3.34 2.99
CA VAL A 58 -2.31 2.28 3.27
C VAL A 58 -0.91 2.87 3.42
N CYS A 59 -0.50 3.81 2.57
CA CYS A 59 0.80 4.49 2.69
C CYS A 59 0.91 5.26 4.01
N VAL A 60 -0.12 6.02 4.39
CA VAL A 60 -0.16 6.77 5.66
C VAL A 60 -0.11 5.82 6.86
N GLN A 61 -0.90 4.74 6.83
CA GLN A 61 -0.91 3.73 7.88
C GLN A 61 0.45 3.00 7.98
N SER A 62 1.07 2.67 6.84
CA SER A 62 2.40 2.04 6.83
C SER A 62 3.46 2.95 7.44
N TRP A 63 3.41 4.25 7.14
CA TRP A 63 4.31 5.23 7.75
C TRP A 63 4.09 5.32 9.27
N TRP A 64 2.83 5.33 9.72
CA TRP A 64 2.49 5.33 11.13
C TRP A 64 2.97 4.07 11.84
N ALA A 65 2.75 2.89 11.26
CA ALA A 65 3.20 1.62 11.82
C ALA A 65 4.72 1.50 11.94
N MET A 66 5.49 2.24 11.12
CA MET A 66 6.95 2.29 11.26
C MET A 66 7.39 2.85 12.61
N PHE A 67 6.59 3.70 13.26
CA PHE A 67 6.94 4.26 14.55
C PHE A 67 7.07 3.18 15.65
N GLU A 68 6.34 2.08 15.54
CA GLU A 68 6.45 0.94 16.46
C GLU A 68 7.79 0.22 16.31
N LEU A 69 8.38 0.22 15.10
CA LEU A 69 9.67 -0.43 14.83
C LEU A 69 10.86 0.27 15.52
N ARG A 70 10.67 1.47 16.08
CA ARG A 70 11.70 2.18 16.85
C ARG A 70 12.20 1.39 18.07
N HIS A 71 11.35 0.50 18.62
CA HIS A 71 11.67 -0.34 19.76
C HIS A 71 12.20 -1.72 19.37
N TYR A 72 12.21 -2.03 18.07
CA TYR A 72 12.70 -3.30 17.56
C TYR A 72 14.24 -3.35 17.64
N GLN A 73 14.78 -4.38 18.26
CA GLN A 73 16.21 -4.64 18.41
C GLN A 73 16.46 -6.17 18.54
N PRO A 74 17.58 -6.69 18.03
CA PRO A 74 18.59 -6.02 17.19
C PRO A 74 18.15 -5.98 15.72
N TRP A 75 18.49 -4.90 15.02
CA TRP A 75 18.26 -4.82 13.59
C TRP A 75 19.20 -5.76 12.83
N THR A 76 18.64 -6.67 12.06
CA THR A 76 19.38 -7.53 11.14
C THR A 76 19.17 -7.07 9.71
N PHE A 77 20.09 -7.44 8.80
CA PHE A 77 19.89 -7.16 7.39
C PHE A 77 18.60 -7.80 6.83
N ALA A 78 18.24 -9.01 7.30
CA ALA A 78 16.99 -9.68 6.90
C ALA A 78 15.74 -8.89 7.35
N ALA A 79 15.72 -8.39 8.60
CA ALA A 79 14.64 -7.56 9.12
C ALA A 79 14.49 -6.27 8.30
N PHE A 80 15.59 -5.58 8.01
CA PHE A 80 15.57 -4.41 7.17
C PHE A 80 15.10 -4.72 5.73
N ALA A 81 15.64 -5.78 5.12
CA ALA A 81 15.33 -6.16 3.74
C ALA A 81 13.84 -6.48 3.54
N VAL A 82 13.18 -7.16 4.49
CA VAL A 82 11.75 -7.47 4.37
C VAL A 82 10.88 -6.22 4.50
N VAL A 83 11.24 -5.28 5.38
CA VAL A 83 10.54 -3.99 5.51
C VAL A 83 10.72 -3.15 4.25
N LEU A 84 11.96 -3.09 3.73
CA LEU A 84 12.29 -2.40 2.47
C LEU A 84 11.54 -3.02 1.30
N LEU A 85 11.52 -4.35 1.18
CA LEU A 85 10.78 -5.06 0.12
C LEU A 85 9.29 -4.71 0.15
N GLN A 86 8.65 -4.74 1.32
CA GLN A 86 7.25 -4.34 1.47
C GLN A 86 7.01 -2.91 0.97
N THR A 87 7.91 -1.99 1.31
CA THR A 87 7.80 -0.59 0.91
C THR A 87 7.97 -0.41 -0.60
N ILE A 88 8.93 -1.13 -1.22
CA ILE A 88 9.14 -1.13 -2.67
C ILE A 88 7.90 -1.68 -3.39
N LEU A 89 7.33 -2.79 -2.93
CA LEU A 89 6.12 -3.37 -3.52
C LEU A 89 4.93 -2.41 -3.42
N THR A 90 4.80 -1.70 -2.29
CA THR A 90 3.77 -0.67 -2.11
C THR A 90 3.96 0.50 -3.08
N TYR A 91 5.21 0.94 -3.31
CA TYR A 91 5.53 1.95 -4.32
C TYR A 91 5.16 1.49 -5.73
N MET A 92 5.51 0.26 -6.10
CA MET A 92 5.15 -0.31 -7.41
C MET A 92 3.63 -0.39 -7.59
N LEU A 93 2.91 -0.81 -6.54
CA LEU A 93 1.45 -0.88 -6.55
C LEU A 93 0.82 0.51 -6.72
N ALA A 94 1.35 1.52 -6.03
CA ALA A 94 0.93 2.92 -6.16
C ALA A 94 1.15 3.46 -7.59
N GLY A 95 2.25 3.05 -8.23
CA GLY A 95 2.54 3.42 -9.62
C GLY A 95 1.60 2.80 -10.66
N LEU A 96 0.96 1.67 -10.34
CA LEU A 96 0.03 0.98 -11.24
C LEU A 96 -1.43 1.45 -11.14
N VAL A 97 -1.79 2.23 -10.11
CA VAL A 97 -3.19 2.61 -9.88
C VAL A 97 -3.72 3.58 -10.94
N PHE A 98 -2.87 4.48 -11.42
CA PHE A 98 -3.19 5.40 -12.50
C PHE A 98 -2.30 5.16 -13.72
N PRO A 99 -2.84 5.27 -14.95
CA PRO A 99 -2.02 5.35 -16.15
C PRO A 99 -1.28 6.71 -16.22
N ASP A 100 -0.43 6.89 -17.22
CA ASP A 100 0.13 8.21 -17.52
C ASP A 100 -0.98 9.13 -18.06
N LEU A 101 -1.29 10.18 -17.29
CA LEU A 101 -2.37 11.13 -17.56
C LEU A 101 -1.90 12.40 -18.27
N PHE A 102 -0.59 12.50 -18.56
CA PHE A 102 0.01 13.71 -19.17
C PHE A 102 0.30 13.59 -20.66
N GLY A 103 -0.10 12.47 -21.29
CA GLY A 103 -0.02 12.25 -22.74
C GLY A 103 -1.07 13.03 -23.54
N GLU A 104 -0.91 13.02 -24.88
CA GLU A 104 -1.90 13.56 -25.82
C GLU A 104 -2.99 12.49 -26.05
N GLY A 105 -4.27 12.87 -25.92
CA GLY A 105 -5.41 12.01 -26.22
C GLY A 105 -6.39 11.81 -25.05
N ILE A 106 -7.43 11.04 -25.32
CA ILE A 106 -8.43 10.66 -24.31
C ILE A 106 -7.93 9.45 -23.55
N VAL A 107 -7.90 9.53 -22.23
CA VAL A 107 -7.53 8.42 -21.33
C VAL A 107 -8.78 7.83 -20.70
N ASP A 108 -9.05 6.56 -20.96
CA ASP A 108 -10.12 5.80 -20.30
C ASP A 108 -9.55 5.02 -19.12
N LEU A 109 -9.88 5.47 -17.88
CA LEU A 109 -9.43 4.82 -16.65
C LEU A 109 -9.97 3.39 -16.52
N ARG A 110 -11.13 3.09 -17.11
CA ARG A 110 -11.70 1.75 -17.08
C ARG A 110 -10.90 0.80 -17.96
N GLU A 111 -10.60 1.19 -19.19
CA GLU A 111 -9.79 0.41 -20.13
C GLU A 111 -8.39 0.15 -19.54
N SER A 112 -7.73 1.19 -19.04
CA SER A 112 -6.43 1.10 -18.40
C SER A 112 -6.45 0.15 -17.19
N PHE A 113 -7.48 0.24 -16.34
CA PHE A 113 -7.63 -0.64 -15.18
C PHE A 113 -7.70 -2.11 -15.61
N TYR A 114 -8.54 -2.45 -16.61
CA TYR A 114 -8.68 -3.82 -17.07
C TYR A 114 -7.44 -4.34 -17.81
N ALA A 115 -6.68 -3.48 -18.46
CA ALA A 115 -5.42 -3.83 -19.10
C ALA A 115 -4.35 -4.25 -18.07
N HIS A 116 -4.27 -3.55 -16.94
CA HIS A 116 -3.22 -3.76 -15.93
C HIS A 116 -3.71 -4.47 -14.66
N ARG A 117 -5.00 -4.84 -14.57
CA ARG A 117 -5.62 -5.37 -13.35
C ARG A 117 -4.88 -6.56 -12.74
N VAL A 118 -4.41 -7.52 -13.57
CA VAL A 118 -3.74 -8.74 -13.07
C VAL A 118 -2.47 -8.35 -12.32
N TRP A 119 -1.68 -7.44 -12.87
CA TRP A 119 -0.46 -6.96 -12.24
C TRP A 119 -0.75 -6.18 -10.97
N PHE A 120 -1.77 -5.30 -10.99
CA PHE A 120 -2.20 -4.55 -9.81
C PHE A 120 -2.61 -5.48 -8.66
N PHE A 121 -3.50 -6.41 -8.93
CA PHE A 121 -3.98 -7.34 -7.90
C PHE A 121 -2.93 -8.36 -7.48
N ALA A 122 -2.08 -8.83 -8.39
CA ALA A 122 -0.97 -9.72 -8.04
C ALA A 122 0.04 -9.02 -7.12
N LEU A 123 0.44 -7.78 -7.44
CA LEU A 123 1.31 -7.00 -6.55
C LEU A 123 0.67 -6.76 -5.19
N GLY A 124 -0.63 -6.41 -5.14
CA GLY A 124 -1.34 -6.28 -3.88
C GLY A 124 -1.33 -7.56 -3.05
N PHE A 125 -1.52 -8.71 -3.70
CA PHE A 125 -1.41 -10.01 -3.04
C PHE A 125 0.00 -10.27 -2.49
N PHE A 126 1.04 -9.93 -3.25
CA PHE A 126 2.43 -10.04 -2.78
C PHE A 126 2.73 -9.10 -1.61
N VAL A 127 2.19 -7.88 -1.59
CA VAL A 127 2.29 -6.98 -0.43
C VAL A 127 1.74 -7.64 0.82
N ILE A 128 0.58 -8.32 0.73
CA ILE A 128 -0.01 -9.05 1.85
C ILE A 128 0.88 -10.21 2.31
N LEU A 129 1.40 -11.01 1.38
CA LEU A 129 2.31 -12.12 1.71
C LEU A 129 3.58 -11.63 2.42
N VAL A 130 4.19 -10.56 1.90
CA VAL A 130 5.39 -9.96 2.51
C VAL A 130 5.07 -9.35 3.87
N SER A 131 3.87 -8.78 4.05
CA SER A 131 3.43 -8.25 5.34
C SER A 131 3.31 -9.34 6.41
N ILE A 132 2.75 -10.51 6.05
CA ILE A 132 2.72 -11.69 6.96
C ILE A 132 4.15 -12.18 7.23
N GLY A 133 4.97 -12.34 6.18
CA GLY A 133 6.35 -12.78 6.28
C GLY A 133 7.22 -11.84 7.13
N LYS A 134 6.94 -10.54 7.09
CA LYS A 134 7.60 -9.54 7.94
C LYS A 134 7.39 -9.84 9.42
N GLY A 135 6.17 -10.19 9.84
CA GLY A 135 5.88 -10.57 11.23
C GLY A 135 6.76 -11.75 11.68
N VAL A 136 6.87 -12.78 10.82
CA VAL A 136 7.72 -13.95 11.11
C VAL A 136 9.20 -13.59 11.17
N VAL A 137 9.69 -12.74 10.23
CA VAL A 137 11.12 -12.36 10.20
C VAL A 137 11.49 -11.46 11.39
N LEU A 138 10.60 -10.53 11.79
CA LEU A 138 10.87 -9.59 12.87
C LEU A 138 10.68 -10.21 14.26
N TYR A 139 9.61 -10.98 14.45
CA TYR A 139 9.19 -11.42 15.79
C TYR A 139 9.26 -12.94 15.98
N GLY A 140 9.58 -13.71 14.93
CA GLY A 140 9.60 -15.18 14.99
C GLY A 140 8.22 -15.83 15.05
N GLU A 141 7.15 -15.05 15.01
CA GLU A 141 5.77 -15.49 15.19
C GLU A 141 4.88 -14.98 14.07
N LEU A 142 3.76 -15.65 13.83
CA LEU A 142 2.71 -15.16 12.94
C LEU A 142 2.04 -13.91 13.56
N PRO A 143 1.51 -13.00 12.74
CA PRO A 143 0.71 -11.88 13.23
C PRO A 143 -0.40 -12.34 14.18
N HIS A 144 -0.81 -11.45 15.08
CA HIS A 144 -1.94 -11.73 15.99
C HIS A 144 -3.17 -12.22 15.18
N PRO A 145 -3.97 -13.16 15.70
CA PRO A 145 -5.09 -13.75 14.96
C PRO A 145 -6.03 -12.74 14.30
N THR A 146 -6.30 -11.61 14.94
CA THR A 146 -7.11 -10.53 14.38
C THR A 146 -6.44 -9.89 13.17
N ASP A 147 -5.15 -9.60 13.26
CA ASP A 147 -4.37 -9.01 12.16
C ASP A 147 -4.23 -10.01 11.00
N LEU A 148 -3.95 -11.28 11.32
CA LEU A 148 -3.90 -12.35 10.33
C LEU A 148 -5.24 -12.52 9.59
N ALA A 149 -6.37 -12.40 10.27
CA ALA A 149 -7.70 -12.46 9.64
C ALA A 149 -7.88 -11.35 8.59
N PHE A 150 -7.45 -10.12 8.89
CA PHE A 150 -7.46 -9.02 7.92
C PHE A 150 -6.53 -9.29 6.74
N HIS A 151 -5.32 -9.82 6.97
CA HIS A 151 -4.40 -10.19 5.90
C HIS A 151 -5.00 -11.25 4.97
N VAL A 152 -5.62 -12.30 5.52
CA VAL A 152 -6.30 -13.35 4.74
C VAL A 152 -7.47 -12.75 3.94
N PHE A 153 -8.25 -11.86 4.56
CA PHE A 153 -9.35 -11.19 3.89
C PHE A 153 -8.88 -10.34 2.71
N PHE A 154 -7.87 -9.48 2.91
CA PHE A 154 -7.30 -8.66 1.84
C PHE A 154 -6.62 -9.50 0.76
N GLY A 155 -5.89 -10.57 1.14
CA GLY A 155 -5.33 -11.54 0.20
C GLY A 155 -6.41 -12.15 -0.70
N THR A 156 -7.57 -12.50 -0.12
CA THR A 156 -8.72 -13.02 -0.86
C THR A 156 -9.31 -11.97 -1.83
N ILE A 157 -9.44 -10.71 -1.39
CA ILE A 157 -9.86 -9.60 -2.26
C ILE A 157 -8.93 -9.47 -3.47
N PHE A 158 -7.61 -9.45 -3.23
CA PHE A 158 -6.63 -9.33 -4.30
C PHE A 158 -6.66 -10.55 -5.23
N LEU A 159 -6.77 -11.76 -4.70
CA LEU A 159 -6.86 -12.97 -5.49
C LEU A 159 -8.10 -12.98 -6.39
N ILE A 160 -9.27 -12.69 -5.85
CA ILE A 160 -10.52 -12.61 -6.61
C ILE A 160 -10.40 -11.51 -7.69
N GLY A 161 -9.84 -10.34 -7.35
CA GLY A 161 -9.64 -9.24 -8.28
C GLY A 161 -8.74 -9.60 -9.46
N ALA A 162 -7.68 -10.40 -9.23
CA ALA A 162 -6.81 -10.89 -10.30
C ALA A 162 -7.54 -11.86 -11.24
N LEU A 163 -8.39 -12.73 -10.70
CA LEU A 163 -9.03 -13.81 -11.45
C LEU A 163 -10.29 -13.37 -12.21
N THR A 164 -11.06 -12.41 -11.67
CA THR A 164 -12.34 -12.01 -12.28
C THR A 164 -12.20 -10.84 -13.26
N ARG A 165 -13.05 -10.80 -14.28
CA ARG A 165 -13.24 -9.65 -15.18
C ARG A 165 -14.59 -8.96 -14.99
N ARG A 166 -15.42 -9.45 -14.06
CA ARG A 166 -16.78 -8.93 -13.87
C ARG A 166 -16.74 -7.57 -13.18
N GLU A 167 -17.30 -6.56 -13.83
CA GLU A 167 -17.25 -5.18 -13.33
C GLU A 167 -17.93 -5.01 -11.98
N TRP A 168 -19.10 -5.62 -11.77
CA TRP A 168 -19.79 -5.55 -10.50
C TRP A 168 -18.94 -6.11 -9.35
N CYS A 169 -18.16 -7.16 -9.63
CA CYS A 169 -17.27 -7.76 -8.65
C CYS A 169 -16.16 -6.76 -8.25
N HIS A 170 -15.51 -6.08 -9.19
CA HIS A 170 -14.50 -5.06 -8.87
C HIS A 170 -15.08 -3.88 -8.09
N LYS A 171 -16.32 -3.47 -8.39
CA LYS A 171 -17.04 -2.45 -7.61
C LYS A 171 -17.30 -2.92 -6.17
N ALA A 172 -17.71 -4.17 -5.99
CA ALA A 172 -17.90 -4.76 -4.66
C ALA A 172 -16.58 -4.91 -3.88
N LEU A 173 -15.52 -5.40 -4.55
CA LEU A 173 -14.21 -5.61 -3.92
C LEU A 173 -13.61 -4.31 -3.37
N VAL A 174 -13.71 -3.20 -4.11
CA VAL A 174 -13.16 -1.92 -3.64
C VAL A 174 -13.96 -1.36 -2.46
N VAL A 175 -15.28 -1.52 -2.46
CA VAL A 175 -16.13 -1.09 -1.32
C VAL A 175 -15.84 -1.94 -0.09
N LEU A 176 -15.77 -3.26 -0.25
CA LEU A 176 -15.41 -4.18 0.85
C LEU A 176 -14.01 -3.92 1.37
N GLY A 177 -13.04 -3.69 0.47
CA GLY A 177 -11.65 -3.35 0.83
C GLY A 177 -11.58 -2.06 1.64
N MET A 178 -12.26 -1.00 1.18
CA MET A 178 -12.29 0.28 1.88
C MET A 178 -12.94 0.16 3.27
N ALA A 179 -14.13 -0.45 3.35
CA ALA A 179 -14.84 -0.64 4.62
C ALA A 179 -14.02 -1.47 5.61
N SER A 180 -13.39 -2.56 5.14
CA SER A 180 -12.56 -3.41 5.98
C SER A 180 -11.26 -2.74 6.41
N PHE A 181 -10.67 -1.88 5.56
CA PHE A 181 -9.47 -1.14 5.94
C PHE A 181 -9.76 -0.07 6.99
N ILE A 182 -10.89 0.62 6.88
CA ILE A 182 -11.34 1.56 7.91
C ILE A 182 -11.58 0.82 9.22
N LEU A 183 -12.25 -0.33 9.17
CA LEU A 183 -12.48 -1.17 10.36
C LEU A 183 -11.15 -1.64 10.98
N TYR A 184 -10.19 -2.06 10.14
CA TYR A 184 -8.84 -2.44 10.58
C TYR A 184 -8.14 -1.32 11.33
N ILE A 185 -8.15 -0.09 10.78
CA ILE A 185 -7.57 1.08 11.45
C ILE A 185 -8.24 1.30 12.81
N VAL A 186 -9.57 1.25 12.88
CA VAL A 186 -10.32 1.49 14.13
C VAL A 186 -10.01 0.43 15.19
N ILE A 187 -9.89 -0.84 14.80
CA ILE A 187 -9.67 -1.95 15.74
C ILE A 187 -8.20 -2.02 16.18
N VAL A 188 -7.26 -1.92 15.24
CA VAL A 188 -5.84 -2.18 15.51
C VAL A 188 -5.11 -0.90 15.93
N PHE A 189 -5.40 0.24 15.30
CA PHE A 189 -4.65 1.49 15.50
C PHE A 189 -5.32 2.50 16.42
N ALA A 190 -6.58 2.33 16.81
CA ALA A 190 -7.20 3.16 17.83
C ALA A 190 -6.59 2.93 19.24
N ARG A 191 -5.69 1.96 19.38
CA ARG A 191 -5.04 1.55 20.63
C ARG A 191 -3.51 1.70 20.56
N LEU A 192 -3.02 2.82 20.09
CA LEU A 192 -1.61 3.17 20.33
C LEU A 192 -1.50 3.66 21.78
N HIS A 193 -0.89 2.83 22.63
CA HIS A 193 -0.47 3.16 23.99
C HIS A 193 1.02 3.48 24.02
#